data_f32d98b4021582516d28d824130be78f
#
_entry.id   f32d98b4021582516d28d824130be78f
#
_cell.length_a   1.000
_cell.length_b   1.000
_cell.length_c   1.000
_cell.angle_alpha   90.00
_cell.angle_beta   90.00
_cell.angle_gamma   90.00
#
_symmetry.space_group_name_H-M   'P 1'
#
loop_
_entity.id
_entity.type
_entity.pdbx_description
1 polymer ?
#
loop_
_entity_poly.entity_id
_entity_poly.type
_entity_poly.pdbx_seq_one_letter_code
_entity_poly.pdbx_strand_id
1 'polypeptide(L)'
;MIVDDEPSVLNALRRMCANRTAKPAIPDPHITTFTSPTQALEYARNHPIDLVISDYRMPEMDGASFLTKVKELQPDSARMIISAFTDMEGIVRAINDAGIFRFVGKPWSDADLKVSIVQVLAHRDLLLENRQLANEVREQRGVISRQQLELDRLEAESPGITRVRWTQDGGVLLES
;
A
#
# COMPACT_ATOMS: atom_id res chain seq x y z
N MET A 1 13.27 0.79 0.23
CA MET A 1 14.30 -0.20 0.59
C MET A 1 14.72 -0.97 -0.64
N ILE A 2 16.02 -1.25 -0.81
CA ILE A 2 16.58 -2.02 -1.95
C ILE A 2 17.44 -3.15 -1.40
N VAL A 3 17.27 -4.37 -1.91
CA VAL A 3 17.98 -5.58 -1.45
C VAL A 3 18.56 -6.33 -2.67
N ASP A 4 19.88 -6.48 -2.69
CA ASP A 4 20.61 -7.16 -3.75
C ASP A 4 22.00 -7.55 -3.19
N ASP A 5 22.43 -8.78 -3.35
CA ASP A 5 23.70 -9.24 -2.79
C ASP A 5 24.95 -8.61 -3.46
N GLU A 6 24.77 -7.95 -4.62
CA GLU A 6 25.80 -7.20 -5.30
C GLU A 6 25.83 -5.72 -4.88
N PRO A 7 26.86 -5.24 -4.15
CA PRO A 7 26.98 -3.83 -3.76
C PRO A 7 27.04 -2.85 -4.94
N SER A 8 27.54 -3.31 -6.09
CA SER A 8 27.59 -2.52 -7.35
C SER A 8 26.19 -2.18 -7.85
N VAL A 9 25.27 -3.14 -7.80
CA VAL A 9 23.86 -2.99 -8.17
C VAL A 9 23.15 -2.03 -7.22
N LEU A 10 23.32 -2.21 -5.90
CA LEU A 10 22.78 -1.31 -4.88
C LEU A 10 23.22 0.14 -5.08
N ASN A 11 24.51 0.35 -5.38
CA ASN A 11 25.05 1.69 -5.66
C ASN A 11 24.48 2.30 -6.95
N ALA A 12 24.28 1.50 -7.99
CA ALA A 12 23.67 1.96 -9.24
C ALA A 12 22.20 2.37 -9.01
N LEU A 13 21.40 1.52 -8.37
CA LEU A 13 20.01 1.79 -8.05
C LEU A 13 19.84 3.01 -7.13
N ARG A 14 20.69 3.12 -6.10
CA ARG A 14 20.69 4.27 -5.19
C ARG A 14 20.97 5.58 -5.94
N ARG A 15 21.99 5.62 -6.80
CA ARG A 15 22.30 6.81 -7.62
C ARG A 15 21.17 7.16 -8.57
N MET A 16 20.62 6.16 -9.23
CA MET A 16 19.50 6.32 -10.16
C MET A 16 18.26 6.92 -9.43
N CYS A 17 17.89 6.37 -8.29
CA CYS A 17 16.75 6.88 -7.51
C CYS A 17 16.99 8.27 -6.93
N ALA A 18 18.21 8.58 -6.48
CA ALA A 18 18.57 9.89 -5.93
C ALA A 18 18.68 11.00 -6.98
N ASN A 19 18.79 10.65 -8.26
CA ASN A 19 18.90 11.64 -9.34
C ASN A 19 17.57 12.34 -9.62
N ARG A 20 17.41 13.55 -9.10
CA ARG A 20 16.20 14.38 -9.25
C ARG A 20 16.08 15.09 -10.61
N THR A 21 17.16 15.18 -11.38
CA THR A 21 17.15 15.89 -12.66
C THR A 21 16.55 15.07 -13.79
N ALA A 22 16.61 13.75 -13.70
CA ALA A 22 16.01 12.84 -14.67
C ALA A 22 14.52 12.63 -14.35
N LYS A 23 13.67 12.82 -15.35
CA LYS A 23 12.21 12.62 -15.20
C LYS A 23 11.79 11.20 -15.62
N PRO A 24 10.76 10.62 -14.95
CA PRO A 24 10.07 11.18 -13.79
C PRO A 24 10.97 11.20 -12.55
N ALA A 25 10.84 12.22 -11.71
CA ALA A 25 11.56 12.27 -10.44
C ALA A 25 10.78 11.44 -9.39
N ILE A 26 11.49 10.66 -8.59
CA ILE A 26 10.91 10.01 -7.41
C ILE A 26 10.83 11.09 -6.32
N PRO A 27 9.63 11.36 -5.76
CA PRO A 27 9.48 12.36 -4.72
C PRO A 27 10.27 11.97 -3.47
N ASP A 28 11.17 12.85 -3.04
CA ASP A 28 11.96 12.79 -1.80
C ASP A 28 12.39 11.38 -1.32
N PRO A 29 13.17 10.62 -2.11
CA PRO A 29 13.43 9.23 -1.82
C PRO A 29 14.36 9.05 -0.63
N HIS A 30 13.85 8.45 0.45
CA HIS A 30 14.70 7.93 1.53
C HIS A 30 15.10 6.48 1.19
N ILE A 31 16.36 6.27 0.82
CA ILE A 31 16.83 5.00 0.26
C ILE A 31 17.71 4.27 1.26
N THR A 32 17.24 3.12 1.74
CA THR A 32 18.04 2.18 2.54
C THR A 32 18.36 0.96 1.69
N THR A 33 19.60 0.47 1.77
CA THR A 33 20.09 -0.65 0.97
C THR A 33 20.67 -1.76 1.83
N PHE A 34 20.45 -3.02 1.46
CA PHE A 34 20.94 -4.21 2.16
C PHE A 34 21.51 -5.22 1.17
N THR A 35 22.61 -5.86 1.55
CA THR A 35 23.17 -7.00 0.83
C THR A 35 22.68 -8.34 1.37
N SER A 36 22.03 -8.36 2.54
CA SER A 36 21.43 -9.54 3.17
C SER A 36 19.92 -9.36 3.30
N PRO A 37 19.11 -10.29 2.76
CA PRO A 37 17.66 -10.29 2.94
C PRO A 37 17.25 -10.46 4.40
N THR A 38 18.03 -11.17 5.21
CA THR A 38 17.76 -11.33 6.64
C THR A 38 17.89 -10.01 7.38
N GLN A 39 18.94 -9.23 7.12
CA GLN A 39 19.10 -7.89 7.71
C GLN A 39 18.01 -6.92 7.25
N ALA A 40 17.61 -7.02 5.98
CA ALA A 40 16.51 -6.23 5.45
C ALA A 40 15.18 -6.53 6.13
N LEU A 41 14.89 -7.80 6.45
CA LEU A 41 13.69 -8.19 7.21
C LEU A 41 13.71 -7.64 8.64
N GLU A 42 14.85 -7.69 9.31
CA GLU A 42 14.98 -7.12 10.65
C GLU A 42 14.74 -5.62 10.65
N TYR A 43 15.28 -4.92 9.67
CA TYR A 43 14.99 -3.49 9.47
C TYR A 43 13.51 -3.22 9.23
N ALA A 44 12.87 -4.04 8.37
CA ALA A 44 11.46 -3.91 8.01
C ALA A 44 10.50 -4.10 9.21
N ARG A 45 10.91 -4.79 10.28
CA ARG A 45 10.10 -4.95 11.50
C ARG A 45 9.87 -3.63 12.23
N ASN A 46 10.83 -2.72 12.14
CA ASN A 46 10.87 -1.51 12.96
C ASN A 46 10.74 -0.21 12.18
N HIS A 47 10.72 -0.28 10.83
CA HIS A 47 10.70 0.91 9.98
C HIS A 47 9.62 0.75 8.90
N PRO A 48 8.73 1.73 8.72
CA PRO A 48 7.75 1.71 7.64
C PRO A 48 8.45 1.82 6.28
N ILE A 49 7.97 1.06 5.31
CA ILE A 49 8.57 0.98 3.98
C ILE A 49 7.49 1.12 2.91
N ASP A 50 7.61 2.14 2.07
CA ASP A 50 6.68 2.37 0.97
C ASP A 50 6.90 1.40 -0.19
N LEU A 51 8.18 1.13 -0.52
CA LEU A 51 8.56 0.27 -1.63
C LEU A 51 9.77 -0.59 -1.27
N VAL A 52 9.68 -1.86 -1.58
CA VAL A 52 10.80 -2.81 -1.55
C VAL A 52 11.11 -3.25 -2.97
N ILE A 53 12.38 -3.09 -3.34
CA ILE A 53 12.96 -3.60 -4.59
C ILE A 53 13.96 -4.69 -4.20
N SER A 54 13.77 -5.90 -4.70
CA SER A 54 14.63 -7.05 -4.39
C SER A 54 15.20 -7.68 -5.65
N ASP A 55 16.46 -8.07 -5.60
CA ASP A 55 16.94 -9.09 -6.54
C ASP A 55 16.19 -10.40 -6.29
N TYR A 56 16.11 -11.24 -7.33
CA TYR A 56 15.50 -12.56 -7.22
C TYR A 56 16.46 -13.59 -6.66
N ARG A 57 17.73 -13.59 -7.13
CA ARG A 57 18.75 -14.55 -6.73
C ARG A 57 19.68 -13.99 -5.68
N MET A 58 19.39 -14.28 -4.44
CA MET A 58 20.26 -13.87 -3.33
C MET A 58 20.70 -15.09 -2.51
N PRO A 59 21.89 -15.06 -1.91
CA PRO A 59 22.26 -16.01 -0.86
C PRO A 59 21.24 -15.99 0.29
N GLU A 60 21.17 -17.03 1.08
CA GLU A 60 20.28 -17.21 2.24
C GLU A 60 18.81 -17.44 1.85
N MET A 61 18.24 -16.65 0.92
CA MET A 61 16.82 -16.66 0.60
C MET A 61 16.59 -15.99 -0.75
N ASP A 62 15.77 -16.59 -1.62
CA ASP A 62 15.39 -15.96 -2.88
C ASP A 62 14.48 -14.74 -2.66
N GLY A 63 14.44 -13.84 -3.66
CA GLY A 63 13.69 -12.59 -3.57
C GLY A 63 12.18 -12.80 -3.44
N ALA A 64 11.62 -13.90 -3.96
CA ALA A 64 10.20 -14.19 -3.82
C ALA A 64 9.85 -14.55 -2.37
N SER A 65 10.62 -15.46 -1.76
CA SER A 65 10.49 -15.81 -0.35
C SER A 65 10.72 -14.61 0.57
N PHE A 66 11.69 -13.76 0.24
CA PHE A 66 11.94 -12.51 0.96
C PHE A 66 10.73 -11.57 0.89
N LEU A 67 10.20 -11.30 -0.30
CA LEU A 67 9.07 -10.38 -0.48
C LEU A 67 7.77 -10.93 0.09
N THR A 68 7.60 -12.25 0.16
CA THR A 68 6.47 -12.88 0.88
C THR A 68 6.52 -12.54 2.37
N LYS A 69 7.69 -12.66 3.01
CA LYS A 69 7.87 -12.26 4.41
C LYS A 69 7.71 -10.76 4.62
N VAL A 70 8.15 -9.92 3.67
CA VAL A 70 7.88 -8.48 3.70
C VAL A 70 6.37 -8.19 3.66
N LYS A 71 5.61 -8.89 2.81
CA LYS A 71 4.16 -8.75 2.73
C LYS A 71 3.46 -9.08 4.06
N GLU A 72 3.94 -10.10 4.77
CA GLU A 72 3.42 -10.46 6.09
C GLU A 72 3.71 -9.39 7.15
N LEU A 73 4.93 -8.81 7.13
CA LEU A 73 5.34 -7.76 8.05
C LEU A 73 4.71 -6.40 7.73
N GLN A 74 4.64 -6.07 6.45
CA GLN A 74 4.19 -4.78 5.93
C GLN A 74 3.30 -4.98 4.69
N PRO A 75 2.02 -5.34 4.86
CA PRO A 75 1.12 -5.64 3.76
C PRO A 75 0.91 -4.45 2.81
N ASP A 76 1.06 -3.25 3.31
CA ASP A 76 0.85 -1.99 2.58
C ASP A 76 2.08 -1.51 1.81
N SER A 77 3.23 -2.17 1.96
CA SER A 77 4.41 -1.87 1.15
C SER A 77 4.22 -2.35 -0.28
N ALA A 78 4.66 -1.56 -1.25
CA ALA A 78 4.79 -2.01 -2.63
C ALA A 78 6.02 -2.90 -2.80
N ARG A 79 5.96 -3.89 -3.69
CA ARG A 79 7.02 -4.90 -3.89
C ARG A 79 7.35 -5.05 -5.35
N MET A 80 8.64 -4.98 -5.67
CA MET A 80 9.19 -5.16 -7.02
C MET A 80 10.34 -6.16 -7.00
N ILE A 81 10.47 -6.92 -8.08
CA ILE A 81 11.65 -7.76 -8.34
C ILE A 81 12.44 -7.19 -9.52
N ILE A 82 13.76 -7.21 -9.37
CA ILE A 82 14.70 -6.99 -10.44
C ILE A 82 15.51 -8.28 -10.62
N SER A 83 15.52 -8.89 -11.81
CA SER A 83 16.24 -10.15 -12.04
C SER A 83 16.63 -10.36 -13.48
N ALA A 84 17.54 -11.32 -13.74
CA ALA A 84 17.82 -11.77 -15.08
C ALA A 84 16.63 -12.55 -15.67
N PHE A 85 16.43 -12.47 -17.00
CA PHE A 85 15.32 -13.12 -17.70
C PHE A 85 15.27 -14.66 -17.59
N THR A 86 16.32 -15.28 -17.08
CA THR A 86 16.42 -16.75 -16.94
C THR A 86 15.54 -17.34 -15.84
N ASP A 87 14.86 -16.50 -15.03
CA ASP A 87 14.15 -16.92 -13.83
C ASP A 87 12.62 -16.88 -13.96
N MET A 88 12.09 -16.92 -15.18
CA MET A 88 10.66 -16.70 -15.48
C MET A 88 9.69 -17.60 -14.68
N GLU A 89 9.98 -18.89 -14.49
CA GLU A 89 9.08 -19.79 -13.75
C GLU A 89 8.97 -19.44 -12.26
N GLY A 90 10.10 -19.05 -11.66
CA GLY A 90 10.12 -18.58 -10.26
C GLY A 90 9.41 -17.24 -10.09
N ILE A 91 9.52 -16.35 -11.08
CA ILE A 91 8.89 -15.03 -11.08
C ILE A 91 7.36 -15.13 -11.14
N VAL A 92 6.80 -16.05 -11.94
CA VAL A 92 5.34 -16.24 -12.03
C VAL A 92 4.77 -16.67 -10.66
N ARG A 93 5.46 -17.57 -9.95
CA ARG A 93 5.07 -17.96 -8.58
C ARG A 93 5.17 -16.76 -7.62
N ALA A 94 6.25 -16.01 -7.69
CA ALA A 94 6.49 -14.84 -6.86
C ALA A 94 5.43 -13.75 -7.05
N ILE A 95 4.94 -13.52 -8.26
CA ILE A 95 3.86 -12.57 -8.55
C ILE A 95 2.60 -12.95 -7.78
N ASN A 96 2.24 -14.23 -7.76
CA ASN A 96 1.02 -14.72 -7.11
C ASN A 96 1.15 -14.71 -5.57
N ASP A 97 2.23 -15.23 -5.03
CA ASP A 97 2.40 -15.47 -3.59
C ASP A 97 2.80 -14.20 -2.83
N ALA A 98 3.81 -13.49 -3.32
CA ALA A 98 4.32 -12.27 -2.69
C ALA A 98 3.50 -11.01 -3.03
N GLY A 99 2.57 -11.09 -3.98
CA GLY A 99 1.84 -9.91 -4.45
C GLY A 99 2.78 -8.85 -5.03
N ILE A 100 3.64 -9.27 -5.94
CA ILE A 100 4.61 -8.39 -6.60
C ILE A 100 3.87 -7.50 -7.61
N PHE A 101 4.10 -6.20 -7.51
CA PHE A 101 3.49 -5.21 -8.40
C PHE A 101 4.19 -5.14 -9.76
N ARG A 102 5.49 -5.37 -9.79
CA ARG A 102 6.29 -5.24 -11.01
C ARG A 102 7.53 -6.12 -10.98
N PHE A 103 7.83 -6.68 -12.14
CA PHE A 103 9.10 -7.29 -12.47
C PHE A 103 9.87 -6.42 -13.45
N VAL A 104 11.18 -6.32 -13.28
CA VAL A 104 12.10 -5.61 -14.18
C VAL A 104 13.29 -6.51 -14.51
N GLY A 105 13.60 -6.68 -15.79
CA GLY A 105 14.74 -7.49 -16.23
C GLY A 105 16.07 -6.77 -16.10
N LYS A 106 17.11 -7.48 -15.71
CA LYS A 106 18.52 -7.03 -15.82
C LYS A 106 19.04 -7.35 -17.25
N PRO A 107 19.73 -6.44 -17.94
CA PRO A 107 19.99 -5.05 -17.57
C PRO A 107 18.77 -4.15 -17.80
N TRP A 108 18.60 -3.16 -16.94
CA TRP A 108 17.50 -2.19 -17.02
C TRP A 108 17.94 -0.86 -17.65
N SER A 109 16.98 -0.12 -18.16
CA SER A 109 17.09 1.30 -18.45
C SER A 109 16.74 2.12 -17.20
N ASP A 110 17.57 3.08 -16.82
CA ASP A 110 17.30 3.95 -15.66
C ASP A 110 15.97 4.72 -15.82
N ALA A 111 15.66 5.14 -17.05
CA ALA A 111 14.41 5.84 -17.34
C ALA A 111 13.20 4.93 -17.14
N ASP A 112 13.22 3.70 -17.67
CA ASP A 112 12.11 2.75 -17.58
C ASP A 112 11.92 2.27 -16.14
N LEU A 113 13.00 2.06 -15.41
CA LEU A 113 12.93 1.66 -14.00
C LEU A 113 12.35 2.78 -13.14
N LYS A 114 12.72 4.04 -13.38
CA LYS A 114 12.10 5.19 -12.69
C LYS A 114 10.60 5.29 -12.96
N VAL A 115 10.19 5.16 -14.21
CA VAL A 115 8.75 5.13 -14.57
C VAL A 115 8.05 4.02 -13.82
N SER A 116 8.64 2.82 -13.78
CA SER A 116 8.08 1.67 -13.07
C SER A 116 7.95 1.93 -11.57
N ILE A 117 8.95 2.51 -10.92
CA ILE A 117 8.92 2.87 -9.49
C ILE A 117 7.80 3.86 -9.21
N VAL A 118 7.69 4.94 -9.99
CA VAL A 118 6.64 5.95 -9.80
C VAL A 118 5.25 5.35 -9.99
N GLN A 119 5.05 4.50 -11.00
CA GLN A 119 3.78 3.81 -11.23
C GLN A 119 3.40 2.89 -10.07
N VAL A 120 4.34 2.14 -9.54
CA VAL A 120 4.12 1.22 -8.42
C VAL A 120 3.77 1.97 -7.14
N LEU A 121 4.46 3.08 -6.85
CA LEU A 121 4.14 3.93 -5.70
C LEU A 121 2.75 4.56 -5.85
N ALA A 122 2.43 5.14 -7.00
CA ALA A 122 1.11 5.71 -7.26
C ALA A 122 -0.01 4.66 -7.13
N HIS A 123 0.21 3.43 -7.61
CA HIS A 123 -0.76 2.35 -7.45
C HIS A 123 -0.96 1.97 -5.97
N ARG A 124 0.12 1.87 -5.20
CA ARG A 124 0.06 1.64 -3.75
C ARG A 124 -0.77 2.72 -3.06
N ASP A 125 -0.49 3.98 -3.34
CA ASP A 125 -1.17 5.10 -2.70
C ASP A 125 -2.67 5.09 -3.01
N LEU A 126 -3.06 4.80 -4.25
CA LEU A 126 -4.47 4.60 -4.62
C LEU A 126 -5.14 3.44 -3.87
N LEU A 127 -4.43 2.34 -3.64
CA LEU A 127 -4.97 1.23 -2.84
C LEU A 127 -5.17 1.60 -1.37
N LEU A 128 -4.26 2.37 -0.79
CA LEU A 128 -4.37 2.87 0.58
C LEU A 128 -5.54 3.84 0.72
N GLU A 129 -5.67 4.78 -0.19
CA GLU A 129 -6.77 5.74 -0.22
C GLU A 129 -8.13 5.03 -0.37
N ASN A 130 -8.25 4.09 -1.29
CA ASN A 130 -9.47 3.29 -1.46
C ASN A 130 -9.84 2.51 -0.18
N ARG A 131 -8.85 1.95 0.53
CA ARG A 131 -9.08 1.25 1.80
C ARG A 131 -9.56 2.21 2.88
N GLN A 132 -8.96 3.38 2.96
CA GLN A 132 -9.36 4.42 3.92
C GLN A 132 -10.80 4.87 3.67
N LEU A 133 -11.14 5.22 2.42
CA LEU A 133 -12.51 5.60 2.04
C LEU A 133 -13.53 4.49 2.33
N ALA A 134 -13.19 3.24 2.05
CA ALA A 134 -14.04 2.10 2.37
C ALA A 134 -14.30 1.94 3.88
N ASN A 135 -13.30 2.22 4.71
CA ASN A 135 -13.45 2.19 6.16
C ASN A 135 -14.32 3.35 6.66
N GLU A 136 -14.11 4.57 6.15
CA GLU A 136 -14.94 5.74 6.46
C GLU A 136 -16.42 5.50 6.13
N VAL A 137 -16.69 4.92 4.95
CA VAL A 137 -18.08 4.55 4.56
C VAL A 137 -18.66 3.50 5.49
N ARG A 138 -17.89 2.51 5.94
CA ARG A 138 -18.36 1.49 6.90
C ARG A 138 -18.68 2.10 8.25
N GLU A 139 -17.85 3.01 8.74
CA GLU A 139 -18.08 3.72 9.99
C GLU A 139 -19.34 4.59 9.92
N GLN A 140 -19.50 5.37 8.85
CA GLN A 140 -20.70 6.18 8.62
C GLN A 140 -21.98 5.33 8.56
N ARG A 141 -21.95 4.21 7.83
CA ARG A 141 -23.09 3.27 7.80
C ARG A 141 -23.40 2.69 9.17
N GLY A 142 -22.38 2.37 9.96
CA GLY A 142 -22.54 1.89 11.32
C GLY A 142 -23.17 2.93 12.25
N VAL A 143 -22.86 4.22 12.10
CA VAL A 143 -23.48 5.32 12.84
C VAL A 143 -24.95 5.49 12.44
N ILE A 144 -25.24 5.53 11.14
CA ILE A 144 -26.61 5.64 10.60
C ILE A 144 -27.48 4.47 11.11
N SER A 145 -26.96 3.25 11.07
CA SER A 145 -27.70 2.07 11.57
C SER A 145 -28.03 2.15 13.07
N ARG A 146 -27.14 2.68 13.89
CA ARG A 146 -27.38 2.88 15.33
C ARG A 146 -28.41 3.97 15.58
N GLN A 147 -28.33 5.07 14.85
CA GLN A 147 -29.30 6.16 14.92
C GLN A 147 -30.70 5.68 14.52
N GLN A 148 -30.79 4.88 13.46
CA GLN A 148 -32.08 4.31 13.04
C GLN A 148 -32.68 3.37 14.09
N LEU A 149 -31.88 2.48 14.68
CA LEU A 149 -32.33 1.61 15.77
C LEU A 149 -32.82 2.39 16.98
N GLU A 150 -32.17 3.48 17.34
CA GLU A 150 -32.57 4.33 18.46
C GLU A 150 -33.90 5.08 18.15
N LEU A 151 -34.05 5.58 16.92
CA LEU A 151 -35.30 6.18 16.45
C LEU A 151 -36.45 5.17 16.48
N ASP A 152 -36.25 3.96 15.99
CA ASP A 152 -37.23 2.89 15.98
C ASP A 152 -37.64 2.49 17.43
N ARG A 153 -36.67 2.47 18.34
CA ARG A 153 -36.90 2.22 19.76
C ARG A 153 -37.75 3.33 20.41
N LEU A 154 -37.38 4.60 20.17
CA LEU A 154 -38.13 5.75 20.68
C LEU A 154 -39.54 5.79 20.12
N GLU A 155 -39.75 5.47 18.87
CA GLU A 155 -41.08 5.38 18.26
C GLU A 155 -41.90 4.23 18.84
N ALA A 156 -41.27 3.11 19.22
CA ALA A 156 -41.94 1.99 19.89
C ALA A 156 -42.35 2.32 21.35
N GLU A 157 -41.50 3.06 22.08
CA GLU A 157 -41.75 3.49 23.45
C GLU A 157 -42.77 4.65 23.52
N SER A 158 -42.79 5.53 22.53
CA SER A 158 -43.66 6.70 22.44
C SER A 158 -44.10 6.94 21.00
N PRO A 159 -45.16 6.28 20.51
CA PRO A 159 -45.62 6.40 19.13
C PRO A 159 -45.91 7.85 18.73
N GLY A 160 -45.29 8.31 17.68
CA GLY A 160 -45.42 9.68 17.16
C GLY A 160 -44.33 10.65 17.62
N ILE A 161 -43.42 10.26 18.52
CA ILE A 161 -42.36 11.15 19.04
C ILE A 161 -41.40 11.63 17.94
N THR A 162 -41.25 10.84 16.88
CA THR A 162 -40.41 11.19 15.73
C THR A 162 -41.14 12.02 14.68
N ARG A 163 -42.45 12.22 14.81
CA ARG A 163 -43.30 12.96 13.86
C ARG A 163 -43.44 14.41 14.29
N VAL A 164 -42.47 15.21 13.85
CA VAL A 164 -42.53 16.66 14.07
C VAL A 164 -43.40 17.33 13.00
N ARG A 165 -44.53 17.92 13.41
CA ARG A 165 -45.34 18.78 12.52
C ARG A 165 -44.84 20.21 12.60
N TRP A 166 -44.45 20.74 11.45
CA TRP A 166 -43.97 22.10 11.31
C TRP A 166 -45.14 23.03 10.95
N THR A 167 -45.19 24.20 11.55
CA THR A 167 -46.04 25.30 11.09
C THR A 167 -45.47 25.95 9.86
N GLN A 168 -46.32 26.69 9.11
CA GLN A 168 -45.83 27.43 7.91
C GLN A 168 -44.73 28.46 8.24
N ASP A 169 -44.64 28.90 9.48
CA ASP A 169 -43.66 29.86 10.00
C ASP A 169 -42.41 29.20 10.60
N GLY A 170 -42.26 27.87 10.45
CA GLY A 170 -41.07 27.12 10.93
C GLY A 170 -41.08 26.78 12.42
N GLY A 171 -42.22 26.93 13.12
CA GLY A 171 -42.42 26.49 14.50
C GLY A 171 -42.82 25.02 14.60
N VAL A 172 -42.62 24.41 15.77
CA VAL A 172 -43.05 23.03 16.08
C VAL A 172 -44.43 23.07 16.74
N LEU A 173 -45.41 22.31 16.19
CA LEU A 173 -46.68 22.08 16.84
C LEU A 173 -46.52 21.01 17.94
N LEU A 174 -46.61 21.41 19.20
CA LEU A 174 -46.72 20.49 20.33
C LEU A 174 -48.22 20.19 20.55
N GLU A 175 -48.63 18.94 20.31
CA GLU A 175 -49.96 18.50 20.70
C GLU A 175 -49.94 18.23 22.22
N SER A 176 -50.82 18.89 22.93
CA SER A 176 -51.08 18.70 24.37
C SER A 176 -52.00 17.51 24.60
#